data_efa1e999283f3fdb900a3c1f9c9191ad
#
_entry.id   efa1e999283f3fdb900a3c1f9c9191ad
#
_cell.length_a   1.000
_cell.length_b   1.000
_cell.length_c   1.000
_cell.angle_alpha   90.00
_cell.angle_beta   90.00
_cell.angle_gamma   90.00
#
_symmetry.space_group_name_H-M   'P 1'
#
loop_
_entity.id
_entity.type
_entity.pdbx_description
1 polymer ?
#
loop_
_entity_poly.entity_id
_entity_poly.type
_entity_poly.pdbx_seq_one_letter_code
_entity_poly.pdbx_strand_id
1 'polypeptide(L)'
;KLTFYYKGSKQNPDDFFKVPGENWLWTGHGILIKDKLVIFLLEETSSDVGLGFESIGWTVAIIDNPSDNPNNWIINYFKGPETFGVIVGSSALLEDENYIYAFGVKEPATHETYLLRFDKQKLINGDLSNLEWWTNNEWTDKVYEEPKSSSLFIGQTEFSVHYDKRLKKFIQIQTYGFGKASIGYRLAEQLHGPWSEPVLFYTPSLKDDKEFVYTANAHPEYNSDELIITYNINNFDFGKLINNEEIYFPKIIKLNLKKTNK
;
A
#
# COMPACT_ATOMS: atom_id res chain seq x y z
N LYS A 1 22.50 -2.95 9.65
CA LYS A 1 22.51 -1.50 9.80
C LYS A 1 21.56 -0.92 8.78
N LEU A 2 20.56 -0.15 9.21
CA LEU A 2 19.68 0.59 8.31
C LEU A 2 20.38 1.80 7.74
N THR A 3 20.14 2.09 6.46
CA THR A 3 20.61 3.31 5.80
C THR A 3 19.37 4.11 5.41
N PHE A 4 19.32 5.37 5.83
CA PHE A 4 18.25 6.28 5.47
C PHE A 4 18.73 7.18 4.32
N TYR A 5 17.87 7.31 3.30
CA TYR A 5 18.09 8.17 2.16
C TYR A 5 17.11 9.35 2.22
N TYR A 6 17.62 10.55 2.05
CA TYR A 6 16.86 11.80 2.04
C TYR A 6 17.57 12.80 1.12
N LYS A 7 16.86 13.79 0.65
CA LYS A 7 17.45 14.92 -0.07
C LYS A 7 17.91 16.00 0.93
N GLY A 8 18.61 17.02 0.44
CA GLY A 8 19.15 18.06 1.31
C GLY A 8 20.42 17.64 2.07
N SER A 9 20.60 18.12 3.29
CA SER A 9 21.74 17.83 4.14
C SER A 9 21.29 17.20 5.47
N LYS A 10 22.23 16.62 6.22
CA LYS A 10 21.95 16.07 7.54
C LYS A 10 21.37 17.13 8.52
N GLN A 11 21.77 18.38 8.39
CA GLN A 11 21.31 19.49 9.23
C GLN A 11 19.96 20.05 8.74
N ASN A 12 19.64 19.87 7.47
CA ASN A 12 18.40 20.28 6.84
C ASN A 12 17.95 19.17 5.87
N PRO A 13 17.44 18.05 6.38
CA PRO A 13 16.94 16.96 5.55
C PRO A 13 15.69 17.41 4.80
N ASP A 14 15.52 16.84 3.63
CA ASP A 14 14.43 17.16 2.73
C ASP A 14 13.82 15.87 2.18
N ASP A 15 12.57 15.92 1.72
CA ASP A 15 11.85 14.77 1.21
C ASP A 15 12.57 14.10 0.07
N PHE A 16 12.57 12.78 0.09
CA PHE A 16 13.19 11.98 -0.97
C PHE A 16 12.38 12.06 -2.27
N PHE A 17 11.07 11.90 -2.17
CA PHE A 17 10.13 12.11 -3.27
C PHE A 17 9.42 13.44 -3.06
N LYS A 18 9.31 14.25 -4.12
CA LYS A 18 8.76 15.59 -4.03
C LYS A 18 7.73 15.89 -5.12
N VAL A 19 6.71 16.65 -4.74
CA VAL A 19 5.82 17.39 -5.65
C VAL A 19 6.03 18.89 -5.45
N PRO A 20 5.73 19.73 -6.44
CA PRO A 20 5.70 21.17 -6.27
C PRO A 20 4.60 21.61 -5.30
N GLY A 21 4.89 22.63 -4.47
CA GLY A 21 3.93 23.23 -3.55
C GLY A 21 4.09 22.77 -2.10
N GLU A 22 3.00 22.80 -1.35
CA GLU A 22 2.96 22.48 0.09
C GLU A 22 2.57 21.02 0.38
N ASN A 23 2.18 20.27 -0.66
CA ASN A 23 1.84 18.86 -0.55
C ASN A 23 3.10 18.01 -0.39
N TRP A 24 2.93 16.79 0.11
CA TRP A 24 4.03 15.81 0.20
C TRP A 24 3.60 14.45 -0.34
N LEU A 25 4.58 13.56 -0.53
CA LEU A 25 4.37 12.22 -1.07
C LEU A 25 4.71 11.16 -0.05
N TRP A 26 3.78 10.23 0.17
CA TRP A 26 4.05 8.99 0.87
C TRP A 26 4.21 7.84 -0.12
N THR A 27 5.09 6.92 0.21
CA THR A 27 5.32 5.74 -0.62
C THR A 27 4.23 4.70 -0.38
N GLY A 28 3.54 4.35 -1.45
CA GLY A 28 2.74 3.14 -1.53
C GLY A 28 3.59 1.93 -1.94
N HIS A 29 3.05 1.05 -2.75
CA HIS A 29 3.78 -0.12 -3.23
C HIS A 29 4.65 0.20 -4.45
N GLY A 30 5.76 -0.55 -4.57
CA GLY A 30 6.65 -0.49 -5.72
C GLY A 30 6.81 -1.86 -6.38
N ILE A 31 7.12 -1.85 -7.67
CA ILE A 31 7.38 -3.06 -8.45
C ILE A 31 8.51 -2.82 -9.46
N LEU A 32 9.40 -3.81 -9.56
CA LEU A 32 10.47 -3.78 -10.57
C LEU A 32 9.94 -4.42 -11.87
N ILE A 33 9.91 -3.64 -12.95
CA ILE A 33 9.47 -4.08 -14.26
C ILE A 33 10.66 -3.97 -15.21
N LYS A 34 11.22 -5.09 -15.63
CA LYS A 34 12.50 -5.14 -16.40
C LYS A 34 13.62 -4.47 -15.59
N ASP A 35 14.09 -3.34 -16.06
CA ASP A 35 15.18 -2.53 -15.50
C ASP A 35 14.71 -1.23 -14.82
N LYS A 36 13.40 -1.01 -14.72
CA LYS A 36 12.80 0.17 -14.10
C LYS A 36 12.07 -0.18 -12.81
N LEU A 37 12.25 0.63 -11.78
CA LEU A 37 11.45 0.56 -10.57
C LEU A 37 10.30 1.56 -10.65
N VAL A 38 9.09 1.03 -10.56
CA VAL A 38 7.85 1.82 -10.54
C VAL A 38 7.35 1.87 -9.10
N ILE A 39 7.16 3.07 -8.54
CA ILE A 39 6.64 3.27 -7.19
C ILE A 39 5.38 4.13 -7.28
N PHE A 40 4.29 3.64 -6.71
CA PHE A 40 3.07 4.42 -6.52
C PHE A 40 3.22 5.26 -5.26
N LEU A 41 2.81 6.51 -5.33
CA LEU A 41 2.96 7.51 -4.28
C LEU A 41 1.59 8.13 -3.99
N LEU A 42 1.25 8.23 -2.71
CA LEU A 42 0.09 8.95 -2.22
C LEU A 42 0.43 10.43 -2.15
N GLU A 43 -0.40 11.27 -2.70
CA GLU A 43 -0.28 12.73 -2.57
C GLU A 43 -1.12 13.19 -1.38
N GLU A 44 -0.43 13.75 -0.38
CA GLU A 44 -1.01 14.17 0.89
C GLU A 44 -0.99 15.69 1.02
N THR A 45 -1.99 16.23 1.69
CA THR A 45 -2.08 17.64 2.06
C THR A 45 -2.48 17.81 3.52
N SER A 46 -2.22 18.98 4.09
CA SER A 46 -2.65 19.30 5.45
C SER A 46 -4.18 19.39 5.53
N SER A 47 -4.76 18.91 6.62
CA SER A 47 -6.18 18.96 6.91
C SER A 47 -6.42 19.36 8.35
N ASP A 48 -7.50 20.12 8.61
CA ASP A 48 -7.91 20.52 9.98
C ASP A 48 -8.69 19.41 10.70
N VAL A 49 -8.92 18.27 10.04
CA VAL A 49 -9.70 17.15 10.58
C VAL A 49 -8.89 15.85 10.59
N GLY A 50 -9.39 14.84 11.28
CA GLY A 50 -8.80 13.50 11.31
C GLY A 50 -7.40 13.48 11.93
N LEU A 51 -6.42 12.99 11.19
CA LEU A 51 -5.00 12.88 11.60
C LEU A 51 -4.18 14.14 11.28
N GLY A 52 -4.82 15.23 10.81
CA GLY A 52 -4.14 16.47 10.42
C GLY A 52 -3.65 16.47 8.97
N PHE A 53 -4.01 15.46 8.20
CA PHE A 53 -3.73 15.34 6.76
C PHE A 53 -4.82 14.54 6.06
N GLU A 54 -4.84 14.63 4.73
CA GLU A 54 -5.73 13.84 3.87
C GLU A 54 -5.07 13.54 2.53
N SER A 55 -5.38 12.37 1.97
CA SER A 55 -4.94 11.96 0.64
C SER A 55 -5.81 12.62 -0.43
N ILE A 56 -5.18 13.34 -1.35
CA ILE A 56 -5.85 14.13 -2.40
C ILE A 56 -5.65 13.55 -3.81
N GLY A 57 -4.81 12.52 -3.93
CA GLY A 57 -4.52 11.91 -5.21
C GLY A 57 -3.34 10.95 -5.14
N TRP A 58 -2.85 10.58 -6.30
CA TRP A 58 -1.72 9.67 -6.42
C TRP A 58 -0.85 10.02 -7.62
N THR A 59 0.41 9.64 -7.54
CA THR A 59 1.46 9.88 -8.54
C THR A 59 2.28 8.61 -8.69
N VAL A 60 2.82 8.36 -9.88
CA VAL A 60 3.77 7.27 -10.13
C VAL A 60 5.16 7.86 -10.30
N ALA A 61 6.11 7.36 -9.55
CA ALA A 61 7.54 7.60 -9.76
C ALA A 61 8.14 6.43 -10.53
N ILE A 62 8.77 6.71 -11.69
CA ILE A 62 9.49 5.73 -12.48
C ILE A 62 10.99 6.04 -12.37
N ILE A 63 11.75 5.08 -11.84
CA ILE A 63 13.18 5.18 -11.62
C ILE A 63 13.88 4.40 -12.72
N ASP A 64 14.68 5.11 -13.54
CA ASP A 64 15.35 4.54 -14.72
C ASP A 64 16.60 3.72 -14.37
N ASN A 65 17.21 3.96 -13.22
CA ASN A 65 18.45 3.33 -12.77
C ASN A 65 18.35 2.79 -11.34
N PRO A 66 17.42 1.88 -11.02
CA PRO A 66 17.16 1.43 -9.65
C PRO A 66 18.32 0.67 -8.99
N SER A 67 19.27 0.16 -9.79
CA SER A 67 20.47 -0.52 -9.28
C SER A 67 21.52 0.43 -8.73
N ASP A 68 21.41 1.72 -9.00
CA ASP A 68 22.33 2.74 -8.50
C ASP A 68 22.03 3.09 -7.04
N ASN A 69 22.96 3.81 -6.41
CA ASN A 69 22.68 4.37 -5.10
C ASN A 69 21.43 5.28 -5.19
N PRO A 70 20.46 5.17 -4.26
CA PRO A 70 19.23 5.95 -4.30
C PRO A 70 19.42 7.47 -4.43
N ASN A 71 20.51 8.01 -3.91
CA ASN A 71 20.82 9.44 -4.10
C ASN A 71 21.09 9.83 -5.57
N ASN A 72 21.42 8.86 -6.41
CA ASN A 72 21.70 9.03 -7.83
C ASN A 72 20.54 8.59 -8.73
N TRP A 73 19.41 8.23 -8.17
CA TRP A 73 18.26 7.81 -8.95
C TRP A 73 17.75 8.91 -9.88
N ILE A 74 17.48 8.53 -11.12
CA ILE A 74 16.81 9.36 -12.12
C ILE A 74 15.32 9.03 -12.00
N ILE A 75 14.58 9.99 -11.45
CA ILE A 75 13.16 9.80 -11.09
C ILE A 75 12.30 10.66 -12.00
N ASN A 76 11.36 10.02 -12.70
CA ASN A 76 10.35 10.68 -13.50
C ASN A 76 8.99 10.53 -12.82
N TYR A 77 8.25 11.63 -12.66
CA TYR A 77 6.94 11.65 -11.98
C TYR A 77 5.82 11.79 -12.99
N PHE A 78 4.78 10.99 -12.81
CA PHE A 78 3.57 10.98 -13.65
C PHE A 78 2.36 11.03 -12.74
N LYS A 79 1.60 12.13 -12.80
CA LYS A 79 0.38 12.29 -12.00
C LYS A 79 -0.67 11.30 -12.49
N GLY A 80 -1.30 10.58 -11.55
CA GLY A 80 -2.41 9.69 -11.83
C GLY A 80 -3.63 10.44 -12.39
N PRO A 81 -4.41 9.81 -13.27
CA PRO A 81 -5.69 10.36 -13.70
C PRO A 81 -6.66 10.44 -12.50
N GLU A 82 -7.76 11.20 -12.70
CA GLU A 82 -8.86 11.25 -11.72
C GLU A 82 -9.44 9.84 -11.49
N THR A 83 -9.54 9.45 -10.23
CA THR A 83 -10.02 8.13 -9.79
C THR A 83 -11.10 8.23 -8.70
N PHE A 84 -11.84 9.34 -8.66
CA PHE A 84 -12.98 9.56 -7.74
C PHE A 84 -12.59 9.46 -6.27
N GLY A 85 -11.35 9.86 -5.93
CA GLY A 85 -10.78 9.75 -4.59
C GLY A 85 -10.27 8.34 -4.23
N VAL A 86 -10.18 7.42 -5.19
CA VAL A 86 -9.48 6.14 -5.00
C VAL A 86 -7.99 6.35 -5.20
N ILE A 87 -7.20 6.11 -4.16
CA ILE A 87 -5.74 6.18 -4.18
C ILE A 87 -5.19 4.87 -4.71
N VAL A 88 -4.67 4.89 -5.93
CA VAL A 88 -4.24 3.68 -6.65
C VAL A 88 -2.83 3.28 -6.26
N GLY A 89 -2.61 1.99 -5.98
CA GLY A 89 -1.29 1.43 -5.66
C GLY A 89 -0.78 1.75 -4.26
N SER A 90 -1.61 2.35 -3.40
CA SER A 90 -1.28 2.56 -1.99
C SER A 90 -1.14 1.23 -1.24
N SER A 91 -1.93 0.24 -1.61
CA SER A 91 -2.12 -0.99 -0.86
C SER A 91 -1.30 -2.16 -1.38
N ALA A 92 -1.48 -2.57 -2.63
CA ALA A 92 -0.78 -3.72 -3.20
C ALA A 92 -0.63 -3.63 -4.71
N LEU A 93 0.48 -4.15 -5.22
CA LEU A 93 0.74 -4.36 -6.64
C LEU A 93 1.03 -5.83 -6.91
N LEU A 94 0.49 -6.35 -8.00
CA LEU A 94 0.82 -7.69 -8.52
C LEU A 94 1.04 -7.57 -10.03
N GLU A 95 1.64 -8.61 -10.61
CA GLU A 95 1.87 -8.65 -12.05
C GLU A 95 1.55 -10.01 -12.65
N ASP A 96 1.16 -9.99 -13.92
CA ASP A 96 1.23 -11.13 -14.82
C ASP A 96 2.14 -10.83 -16.02
N GLU A 97 2.00 -11.55 -17.12
CA GLU A 97 2.81 -11.34 -18.31
C GLU A 97 2.65 -9.93 -18.91
N ASN A 98 1.43 -9.41 -18.96
CA ASN A 98 1.06 -8.20 -19.71
C ASN A 98 0.68 -7.01 -18.83
N TYR A 99 0.17 -7.25 -17.63
CA TYR A 99 -0.45 -6.23 -16.79
C TYR A 99 0.21 -6.10 -15.42
N ILE A 100 0.13 -4.88 -14.89
CA ILE A 100 0.30 -4.59 -13.47
C ILE A 100 -1.10 -4.39 -12.89
N TYR A 101 -1.43 -5.17 -11.88
CA TYR A 101 -2.65 -5.05 -11.09
C TYR A 101 -2.35 -4.20 -9.87
N ALA A 102 -3.15 -3.18 -9.65
CA ALA A 102 -3.04 -2.28 -8.50
C ALA A 102 -4.34 -2.30 -7.70
N PHE A 103 -4.22 -2.50 -6.40
CA PHE A 103 -5.33 -2.23 -5.51
C PHE A 103 -5.36 -0.74 -5.20
N GLY A 104 -6.53 -0.16 -5.23
CA GLY A 104 -6.78 1.21 -4.85
C GLY A 104 -7.82 1.28 -3.74
N VAL A 105 -7.69 2.25 -2.85
CA VAL A 105 -8.59 2.43 -1.72
C VAL A 105 -9.21 3.82 -1.76
N LYS A 106 -10.52 3.89 -1.54
CA LYS A 106 -11.25 5.14 -1.46
C LYS A 106 -10.86 5.90 -0.20
N GLU A 107 -10.37 7.12 -0.38
CA GLU A 107 -10.02 8.03 0.71
C GLU A 107 -10.75 9.38 0.56
N PRO A 108 -11.02 10.07 1.65
CA PRO A 108 -10.92 9.61 3.03
C PRO A 108 -12.14 8.78 3.47
N ALA A 109 -11.98 8.03 4.53
CA ALA A 109 -12.99 7.47 5.44
C ALA A 109 -13.72 6.18 5.04
N THR A 110 -14.02 5.88 3.79
CA THR A 110 -14.86 4.71 3.47
C THR A 110 -14.07 3.44 3.22
N HIS A 111 -12.83 3.56 2.73
CA HIS A 111 -11.90 2.46 2.49
C HIS A 111 -12.43 1.33 1.60
N GLU A 112 -13.42 1.61 0.73
CA GLU A 112 -13.79 0.67 -0.34
C GLU A 112 -12.56 0.39 -1.21
N THR A 113 -12.31 -0.89 -1.43
CA THR A 113 -11.14 -1.35 -2.18
C THR A 113 -11.54 -1.78 -3.58
N TYR A 114 -10.81 -1.30 -4.55
CA TYR A 114 -11.00 -1.56 -5.97
C TYR A 114 -9.78 -2.25 -6.57
N LEU A 115 -9.99 -3.01 -7.65
CA LEU A 115 -8.93 -3.59 -8.44
C LEU A 115 -8.85 -2.89 -9.80
N LEU A 116 -7.65 -2.40 -10.10
CA LEU A 116 -7.32 -1.71 -11.33
C LEU A 116 -6.15 -2.40 -12.02
N ARG A 117 -5.93 -2.13 -13.30
CA ARG A 117 -4.74 -2.63 -14.00
C ARG A 117 -4.22 -1.64 -15.02
N PHE A 118 -2.94 -1.80 -15.32
CA PHE A 118 -2.21 -1.06 -16.35
C PHE A 118 -1.53 -2.02 -17.30
N ASP A 119 -1.51 -1.72 -18.59
CA ASP A 119 -0.56 -2.35 -19.51
C ASP A 119 0.87 -2.04 -19.06
N LYS A 120 1.70 -3.08 -18.88
CA LYS A 120 3.07 -2.94 -18.38
C LYS A 120 3.92 -2.01 -19.23
N GLN A 121 3.82 -2.13 -20.56
CA GLN A 121 4.67 -1.38 -21.46
C GLN A 121 4.29 0.11 -21.47
N LYS A 122 3.01 0.41 -21.35
CA LYS A 122 2.52 1.78 -21.25
C LYS A 122 2.92 2.39 -19.89
N LEU A 123 2.72 1.65 -18.81
CA LEU A 123 3.06 2.10 -17.46
C LEU A 123 4.54 2.51 -17.35
N ILE A 124 5.48 1.66 -17.81
CA ILE A 124 6.93 1.97 -17.74
C ILE A 124 7.36 3.14 -18.63
N ASN A 125 6.50 3.56 -19.55
CA ASN A 125 6.70 4.76 -20.39
C ASN A 125 5.96 5.99 -19.83
N GLY A 126 5.33 5.87 -18.65
CA GLY A 126 4.61 6.96 -17.99
C GLY A 126 3.21 7.23 -18.56
N ASP A 127 2.71 6.35 -19.42
CA ASP A 127 1.34 6.45 -19.93
C ASP A 127 0.37 5.77 -18.97
N LEU A 128 -0.31 6.57 -18.14
CA LEU A 128 -1.32 6.12 -17.17
C LEU A 128 -2.74 6.21 -17.72
N SER A 129 -2.93 6.65 -18.97
CA SER A 129 -4.25 6.84 -19.58
C SER A 129 -4.97 5.53 -19.90
N ASN A 130 -4.24 4.41 -19.85
CA ASN A 130 -4.76 3.07 -20.11
C ASN A 130 -5.22 2.33 -18.83
N LEU A 131 -5.50 3.06 -17.78
CA LEU A 131 -6.03 2.52 -16.54
C LEU A 131 -7.39 1.86 -16.79
N GLU A 132 -7.48 0.57 -16.48
CA GLU A 132 -8.73 -0.18 -16.51
C GLU A 132 -9.16 -0.58 -15.10
N TRP A 133 -10.45 -0.54 -14.85
CA TRP A 133 -11.09 -0.96 -13.62
C TRP A 133 -11.72 -2.34 -13.79
N TRP A 134 -11.65 -3.15 -12.76
CA TRP A 134 -12.49 -4.34 -12.68
C TRP A 134 -13.88 -3.95 -12.16
N THR A 135 -14.85 -3.95 -13.05
CA THR A 135 -16.25 -3.62 -12.72
C THR A 135 -17.22 -4.42 -13.60
N ASN A 136 -18.39 -4.78 -13.05
CA ASN A 136 -19.39 -5.57 -13.76
C ASN A 136 -18.86 -6.89 -14.36
N ASN A 137 -17.86 -7.52 -13.68
CA ASN A 137 -17.17 -8.74 -14.11
C ASN A 137 -16.37 -8.60 -15.41
N GLU A 138 -15.93 -7.40 -15.75
CA GLU A 138 -15.08 -7.12 -16.90
C GLU A 138 -14.05 -6.03 -16.59
N TRP A 139 -13.01 -5.95 -17.43
CA TRP A 139 -12.04 -4.86 -17.43
C TRP A 139 -12.52 -3.75 -18.36
N THR A 140 -12.55 -2.51 -17.88
CA THR A 140 -12.98 -1.36 -18.67
C THR A 140 -12.26 -0.08 -18.26
N ASP A 141 -11.95 0.76 -19.25
CA ASP A 141 -11.48 2.14 -19.09
C ASP A 141 -12.64 3.16 -19.02
N LYS A 142 -13.89 2.69 -19.25
CA LYS A 142 -15.07 3.53 -19.34
C LYS A 142 -15.77 3.67 -17.99
N VAL A 143 -15.06 4.25 -17.02
CA VAL A 143 -15.58 4.53 -15.68
C VAL A 143 -15.71 6.03 -15.51
N TYR A 144 -16.94 6.53 -15.39
CA TYR A 144 -17.26 7.96 -15.34
C TYR A 144 -17.69 8.44 -13.96
N GLU A 145 -17.87 7.50 -13.03
CA GLU A 145 -18.18 7.75 -11.63
C GLU A 145 -17.61 6.60 -10.79
N GLU A 146 -17.52 6.78 -9.49
CA GLU A 146 -17.04 5.72 -8.58
C GLU A 146 -17.89 4.45 -8.70
N PRO A 147 -17.31 3.28 -9.09
CA PRO A 147 -18.06 2.05 -9.31
C PRO A 147 -18.31 1.31 -7.98
N LYS A 148 -19.06 1.92 -7.04
CA LYS A 148 -19.29 1.42 -5.67
C LYS A 148 -19.75 -0.04 -5.60
N SER A 149 -20.58 -0.49 -6.56
CA SER A 149 -21.05 -1.88 -6.64
C SER A 149 -19.94 -2.89 -6.94
N SER A 150 -18.77 -2.43 -7.35
CA SER A 150 -17.60 -3.25 -7.69
C SER A 150 -16.50 -3.19 -6.63
N SER A 151 -16.76 -2.59 -5.47
CA SER A 151 -15.87 -2.67 -4.32
C SER A 151 -15.71 -4.14 -3.89
N LEU A 152 -14.48 -4.56 -3.72
CA LEU A 152 -14.14 -5.95 -3.40
C LEU A 152 -14.34 -6.25 -1.90
N PHE A 153 -13.99 -5.30 -1.06
CA PHE A 153 -14.09 -5.36 0.41
C PHE A 153 -13.75 -3.99 1.00
N ILE A 154 -14.02 -3.83 2.30
CA ILE A 154 -13.50 -2.69 3.06
C ILE A 154 -12.06 -2.99 3.47
N GLY A 155 -11.13 -2.18 2.97
CA GLY A 155 -9.70 -2.31 3.19
C GLY A 155 -9.16 -1.41 4.29
N GLN A 156 -7.93 -1.03 4.14
CA GLN A 156 -7.20 0.04 4.82
C GLN A 156 -6.37 0.75 3.75
N THR A 157 -5.86 1.92 4.01
CA THR A 157 -4.97 2.64 3.09
C THR A 157 -3.77 1.77 2.69
N GLU A 158 -3.30 0.93 3.60
CA GLU A 158 -2.13 0.07 3.41
C GLU A 158 -2.44 -1.37 3.79
N PHE A 159 -2.18 -2.30 2.88
CA PHE A 159 -2.25 -3.75 3.07
C PHE A 159 -1.42 -4.47 2.01
N SER A 160 -1.20 -5.75 2.17
CA SER A 160 -0.55 -6.58 1.17
C SER A 160 -1.49 -7.60 0.54
N VAL A 161 -1.23 -7.93 -0.72
CA VAL A 161 -1.87 -9.06 -1.42
C VAL A 161 -0.79 -9.85 -2.16
N HIS A 162 -0.84 -11.16 -2.04
CA HIS A 162 0.03 -12.07 -2.80
C HIS A 162 -0.66 -13.40 -3.07
N TYR A 163 -0.15 -14.16 -4.04
CA TYR A 163 -0.59 -15.54 -4.27
C TYR A 163 0.21 -16.50 -3.39
N ASP A 164 -0.46 -17.19 -2.47
CA ASP A 164 0.14 -18.25 -1.67
C ASP A 164 0.06 -19.60 -2.38
N LYS A 165 1.22 -20.10 -2.82
CA LYS A 165 1.33 -21.37 -3.59
C LYS A 165 0.88 -22.59 -2.78
N ARG A 166 0.97 -22.55 -1.45
CA ARG A 166 0.58 -23.66 -0.54
C ARG A 166 -0.93 -23.77 -0.43
N LEU A 167 -1.61 -22.63 -0.32
CA LEU A 167 -3.07 -22.54 -0.29
C LEU A 167 -3.70 -22.56 -1.69
N LYS A 168 -2.92 -22.27 -2.73
CA LYS A 168 -3.39 -22.02 -4.10
C LYS A 168 -4.46 -20.92 -4.16
N LYS A 169 -4.27 -19.88 -3.35
CA LYS A 169 -5.20 -18.74 -3.22
C LYS A 169 -4.43 -17.45 -3.09
N PHE A 170 -5.10 -16.36 -3.45
CA PHE A 170 -4.66 -15.04 -3.05
C PHE A 170 -4.95 -14.85 -1.57
N ILE A 171 -4.02 -14.25 -0.87
CA ILE A 171 -4.14 -13.84 0.52
C ILE A 171 -3.92 -12.34 0.64
N GLN A 172 -4.84 -11.67 1.30
CA GLN A 172 -4.77 -10.26 1.66
C GLN A 172 -4.54 -10.17 3.17
N ILE A 173 -3.58 -9.33 3.60
CA ILE A 173 -3.26 -9.08 5.01
C ILE A 173 -3.42 -7.60 5.30
N GLN A 174 -4.15 -7.27 6.36
CA GLN A 174 -4.31 -5.89 6.84
C GLN A 174 -4.53 -5.82 8.36
N THR A 175 -4.53 -4.60 8.89
CA THR A 175 -5.12 -4.29 10.18
C THR A 175 -6.64 -4.11 10.04
N TYR A 176 -7.40 -4.48 11.08
CA TYR A 176 -8.84 -4.33 11.17
C TYR A 176 -9.19 -3.50 12.39
N GLY A 177 -9.83 -2.35 12.18
CA GLY A 177 -10.14 -1.36 13.20
C GLY A 177 -9.11 -0.24 13.27
N PHE A 178 -9.30 0.66 14.23
CA PHE A 178 -8.41 1.78 14.51
C PHE A 178 -8.06 1.81 16.01
N GLY A 179 -6.92 2.36 16.39
CA GLY A 179 -6.42 2.27 17.77
C GLY A 179 -5.98 0.84 18.09
N LYS A 180 -6.70 0.17 19.00
CA LYS A 180 -6.50 -1.25 19.30
C LYS A 180 -7.07 -2.13 18.18
N ALA A 181 -6.37 -2.16 17.05
CA ALA A 181 -6.76 -2.95 15.90
C ALA A 181 -6.24 -4.39 15.99
N SER A 182 -6.89 -5.30 15.27
CA SER A 182 -6.44 -6.68 15.07
C SER A 182 -5.83 -6.85 13.69
N ILE A 183 -4.92 -7.80 13.53
CA ILE A 183 -4.36 -8.20 12.25
C ILE A 183 -5.10 -9.44 11.78
N GLY A 184 -5.49 -9.44 10.52
CA GLY A 184 -6.25 -10.51 9.91
C GLY A 184 -5.95 -10.70 8.43
N TYR A 185 -6.55 -11.72 7.87
CA TYR A 185 -6.42 -12.01 6.44
C TYR A 185 -7.77 -12.34 5.79
N ARG A 186 -7.84 -12.17 4.47
CA ARG A 186 -8.88 -12.67 3.58
C ARG A 186 -8.26 -13.57 2.53
N LEU A 187 -9.05 -14.50 1.99
CA LEU A 187 -8.63 -15.41 0.92
C LEU A 187 -9.56 -15.26 -0.28
N ALA A 188 -8.98 -15.42 -1.49
CA ALA A 188 -9.73 -15.49 -2.73
C ALA A 188 -9.07 -16.47 -3.72
N GLU A 189 -9.87 -17.10 -4.58
CA GLU A 189 -9.35 -17.95 -5.66
C GLU A 189 -8.90 -17.12 -6.87
N GLN A 190 -9.54 -15.98 -7.09
CA GLN A 190 -9.22 -15.02 -8.13
C GLN A 190 -8.84 -13.68 -7.52
N LEU A 191 -8.00 -12.91 -8.20
CA LEU A 191 -7.53 -11.61 -7.71
C LEU A 191 -8.70 -10.61 -7.48
N HIS A 192 -9.69 -10.68 -8.33
CA HIS A 192 -10.93 -9.88 -8.23
C HIS A 192 -11.98 -10.47 -7.27
N GLY A 193 -11.65 -11.53 -6.55
CA GLY A 193 -12.56 -12.19 -5.61
C GLY A 193 -13.45 -13.28 -6.22
N PRO A 194 -14.55 -13.68 -5.52
CA PRO A 194 -14.96 -13.10 -4.24
C PRO A 194 -13.97 -13.35 -3.12
N TRP A 195 -13.76 -12.34 -2.29
CA TRP A 195 -12.91 -12.42 -1.11
C TRP A 195 -13.71 -12.94 0.08
N SER A 196 -13.08 -13.78 0.90
CA SER A 196 -13.71 -14.33 2.12
C SER A 196 -13.97 -13.23 3.16
N GLU A 197 -14.80 -13.54 4.17
CA GLU A 197 -14.80 -12.77 5.40
C GLU A 197 -13.42 -12.78 6.06
N PRO A 198 -13.07 -11.74 6.83
CA PRO A 198 -11.77 -11.66 7.48
C PRO A 198 -11.61 -12.69 8.59
N VAL A 199 -10.44 -13.30 8.66
CA VAL A 199 -10.03 -14.15 9.77
C VAL A 199 -9.00 -13.37 10.60
N LEU A 200 -9.42 -12.92 11.79
CA LEU A 200 -8.55 -12.21 12.71
C LEU A 200 -7.70 -13.22 13.49
N PHE A 201 -6.39 -13.06 13.53
CA PHE A 201 -5.50 -14.03 14.15
C PHE A 201 -4.55 -13.43 15.20
N TYR A 202 -4.38 -12.11 15.24
CA TYR A 202 -3.49 -11.47 16.19
C TYR A 202 -4.00 -10.07 16.57
N THR A 203 -3.95 -9.75 17.86
CA THR A 203 -4.26 -8.40 18.37
C THR A 203 -3.05 -7.93 19.16
N PRO A 204 -2.30 -6.93 18.66
CA PRO A 204 -1.17 -6.37 19.37
C PRO A 204 -1.57 -5.79 20.74
N SER A 205 -0.70 -5.96 21.73
CA SER A 205 -0.85 -5.26 23.00
C SER A 205 -0.29 -3.85 22.88
N LEU A 206 -1.08 -2.85 23.22
CA LEU A 206 -0.68 -1.45 23.29
C LEU A 206 -0.27 -1.11 24.72
N LYS A 207 0.68 -0.19 24.89
CA LYS A 207 1.20 0.24 26.19
C LYS A 207 0.41 1.44 26.75
N ASP A 208 -0.23 2.22 25.90
CA ASP A 208 -1.09 3.32 26.30
C ASP A 208 -2.25 3.54 25.31
N ASP A 209 -3.22 4.37 25.70
CA ASP A 209 -4.45 4.64 24.96
C ASP A 209 -4.28 5.55 23.74
N LYS A 210 -3.11 6.18 23.61
CA LYS A 210 -2.74 7.00 22.45
C LYS A 210 -2.01 6.20 21.37
N GLU A 211 -1.64 4.96 21.65
CA GLU A 211 -1.06 4.09 20.64
C GLU A 211 -2.11 3.54 19.68
N PHE A 212 -1.71 3.36 18.43
CA PHE A 212 -2.56 2.72 17.41
C PHE A 212 -1.72 1.81 16.50
N VAL A 213 -2.37 0.76 16.00
CA VAL A 213 -1.78 -0.25 15.10
C VAL A 213 -2.16 0.06 13.67
N TYR A 214 -1.20 -0.04 12.74
CA TYR A 214 -1.43 0.19 11.32
C TYR A 214 -0.44 -0.60 10.44
N THR A 215 -0.66 -0.60 9.12
CA THR A 215 0.27 -1.11 8.09
C THR A 215 0.71 -2.55 8.34
N ALA A 216 -0.26 -3.48 8.46
CA ALA A 216 0.09 -4.89 8.49
C ALA A 216 0.33 -5.41 7.06
N ASN A 217 1.58 -5.82 6.79
CA ASN A 217 2.01 -6.31 5.49
C ASN A 217 2.69 -7.67 5.57
N ALA A 218 2.34 -8.56 4.65
CA ALA A 218 3.01 -9.85 4.49
C ALA A 218 4.26 -9.74 3.63
N HIS A 219 5.22 -10.62 3.92
CA HIS A 219 6.51 -10.72 3.25
C HIS A 219 6.72 -12.12 2.67
N PRO A 220 6.03 -12.46 1.56
CA PRO A 220 6.14 -13.79 0.93
C PRO A 220 7.53 -14.07 0.36
N GLU A 221 8.34 -13.04 0.10
CA GLU A 221 9.70 -13.12 -0.42
C GLU A 221 10.67 -13.86 0.50
N TYR A 222 10.40 -13.95 1.79
CA TYR A 222 11.24 -14.70 2.74
C TYR A 222 11.10 -16.22 2.63
N ASN A 223 10.19 -16.72 1.79
CA ASN A 223 10.01 -18.13 1.41
C ASN A 223 10.16 -19.10 2.61
N SER A 224 9.49 -18.81 3.71
CA SER A 224 9.48 -19.64 4.92
C SER A 224 8.20 -20.48 5.00
N ASP A 225 8.21 -21.54 5.85
CA ASP A 225 7.00 -22.32 6.13
C ASP A 225 5.91 -21.51 6.83
N GLU A 226 6.29 -20.43 7.47
CA GLU A 226 5.40 -19.46 8.09
C GLU A 226 5.44 -18.14 7.32
N LEU A 227 4.27 -17.53 7.12
CA LEU A 227 4.19 -16.21 6.53
C LEU A 227 4.70 -15.16 7.53
N ILE A 228 5.74 -14.44 7.14
CA ILE A 228 6.26 -13.32 7.92
C ILE A 228 5.39 -12.10 7.64
N ILE A 229 4.96 -11.43 8.70
CA ILE A 229 4.12 -10.24 8.64
C ILE A 229 4.76 -9.16 9.52
N THR A 230 4.88 -7.97 8.99
CA THR A 230 5.24 -6.77 9.75
C THR A 230 3.98 -5.94 10.03
N TYR A 231 4.01 -5.18 11.11
CA TYR A 231 3.03 -4.14 11.41
C TYR A 231 3.70 -3.03 12.21
N ASN A 232 3.09 -1.85 12.20
CA ASN A 232 3.60 -0.70 12.93
C ASN A 232 2.67 -0.34 14.10
N ILE A 233 3.28 0.25 15.12
CA ILE A 233 2.59 0.96 16.18
C ILE A 233 3.03 2.41 16.09
N ASN A 234 2.10 3.33 16.26
CA ASN A 234 2.36 4.77 16.34
C ASN A 234 1.70 5.32 17.61
N ASN A 235 1.96 6.58 17.93
CA ASN A 235 1.42 7.24 19.11
C ASN A 235 1.03 8.68 18.76
N PHE A 236 -0.17 9.11 19.14
CA PHE A 236 -0.61 10.50 18.96
C PHE A 236 0.23 11.52 19.76
N ASP A 237 0.99 11.07 20.75
CA ASP A 237 2.00 11.87 21.42
C ASP A 237 3.33 11.79 20.64
N PHE A 238 3.55 12.76 19.77
CA PHE A 238 4.74 12.83 18.93
C PHE A 238 6.03 12.83 19.74
N GLY A 239 6.02 13.40 20.96
CA GLY A 239 7.17 13.37 21.86
C GLY A 239 7.55 11.96 22.28
N LYS A 240 6.56 11.08 22.52
CA LYS A 240 6.82 9.66 22.79
C LYS A 240 7.34 8.93 21.56
N LEU A 241 6.81 9.24 20.38
CA LEU A 241 7.24 8.60 19.14
C LEU A 241 8.73 8.86 18.85
N ILE A 242 9.18 10.12 18.91
CA ILE A 242 10.58 10.48 18.58
C ILE A 242 11.59 10.06 19.64
N ASN A 243 11.15 9.85 20.88
CA ASN A 243 12.02 9.48 22.01
C ASN A 243 11.98 7.98 22.34
N ASN A 244 11.21 7.18 21.61
CA ASN A 244 11.09 5.75 21.85
C ASN A 244 11.21 4.93 20.55
N GLU A 245 12.42 4.49 20.26
CA GLU A 245 12.73 3.68 19.08
C GLU A 245 11.89 2.40 19.02
N GLU A 246 11.48 1.82 20.17
CA GLU A 246 10.64 0.64 20.18
C GLU A 246 9.26 0.84 19.56
N ILE A 247 8.70 2.06 19.61
CA ILE A 247 7.45 2.38 18.93
C ILE A 247 7.70 2.49 17.43
N TYR A 248 8.77 3.19 17.03
CA TYR A 248 9.04 3.54 15.64
C TYR A 248 9.34 2.35 14.73
N PHE A 249 10.06 1.31 15.22
CA PHE A 249 10.43 0.18 14.39
C PHE A 249 9.29 -0.83 14.19
N PRO A 250 9.14 -1.37 12.95
CA PRO A 250 8.17 -2.41 12.66
C PRO A 250 8.29 -3.61 13.59
N LYS A 251 7.15 -4.16 13.98
CA LYS A 251 7.04 -5.42 14.72
C LYS A 251 6.89 -6.56 13.73
N ILE A 252 7.37 -7.74 14.12
CA ILE A 252 7.33 -8.93 13.26
C ILE A 252 6.52 -10.00 13.97
N ILE A 253 5.59 -10.61 13.24
CA ILE A 253 4.85 -11.80 13.63
C ILE A 253 4.94 -12.87 12.54
N LYS A 254 4.67 -14.11 12.91
CA LYS A 254 4.67 -15.26 11.99
C LYS A 254 3.31 -15.93 12.01
N LEU A 255 2.76 -16.18 10.84
CA LEU A 255 1.48 -16.86 10.67
C LEU A 255 1.68 -18.22 10.01
N ASN A 256 1.22 -19.28 10.69
CA ASN A 256 1.17 -20.62 10.14
C ASN A 256 -0.21 -20.92 9.60
N LEU A 257 -0.39 -20.75 8.30
CA LEU A 257 -1.67 -20.91 7.61
C LEU A 257 -2.24 -22.35 7.65
N LYS A 258 -1.42 -23.38 7.88
CA LYS A 258 -1.87 -24.76 8.00
C LYS A 258 -2.62 -25.04 9.32
N LYS A 259 -2.39 -24.23 10.36
CA LYS A 259 -3.02 -24.40 11.70
C LYS A 259 -4.34 -23.64 11.82
N THR A 260 -4.61 -22.68 10.94
CA THR A 260 -5.79 -21.82 11.03
C THR A 260 -7.03 -22.38 10.30
N ASN A 261 -6.87 -23.46 9.55
CA ASN A 261 -7.97 -24.13 8.80
C ASN A 261 -8.62 -25.30 9.56
N LYS A 262 -8.61 -25.28 10.91
CA LYS A 262 -9.33 -26.24 11.75
C LYS A 262 -10.52 -25.62 12.45
#